data_663acb8b18e722436d7f556c536ad891
#
_entry.id   663acb8b18e722436d7f556c536ad891
#
_cell.length_a   1.000
_cell.length_b   1.000
_cell.length_c   1.000
_cell.angle_alpha   90.00
_cell.angle_beta   90.00
_cell.angle_gamma   90.00
#
_symmetry.space_group_name_H-M   'P 1'
#
loop_
_entity.id
_entity.type
_entity.pdbx_description
1 polymer ?
#
loop_
_entity_poly.entity_id
_entity_poly.type
_entity_poly.pdbx_seq_one_letter_code
_entity_poly.pdbx_strand_id
1 'polypeptide(L)'
;GAQHAESLSDESVLVVGKVLGHLHQRNPFTKQSRLPNDLPWIISAFENTPAWRPPTFGKALSWLKGDHCVQRGLRRIQAEWQRPCLIHGDLKMEHCLERSGSERSAIVLIDWELAKYGDPSWDVAGVFYQEIVRLWIQSNSTALDSAEQGRRLDLGSLLVLMEIFGSAYVPLTREIGTGTDTFVRRLLLCLGARLMQLCFESIENDNDHAAPPPSLRLAELCFAELPMLARHVRGSWPH
;
A
#
# COMPACT_ATOMS: atom_id res chain seq x y z
N GLY A 1 7.51 13.16 19.55
CA GLY A 1 8.35 13.66 18.50
C GLY A 1 8.07 12.84 17.25
N ALA A 2 7.43 13.45 16.22
CA ALA A 2 7.27 12.84 14.93
C ALA A 2 8.68 12.63 14.34
N GLN A 3 9.12 11.40 14.24
CA GLN A 3 10.25 11.06 13.40
C GLN A 3 9.81 11.40 11.97
N HIS A 4 10.49 12.37 11.35
CA HIS A 4 10.33 12.63 9.92
C HIS A 4 10.76 11.34 9.21
N ALA A 5 9.81 10.60 8.67
CA ALA A 5 10.12 9.52 7.74
C ALA A 5 10.92 10.15 6.59
N GLU A 6 12.14 9.69 6.37
CA GLU A 6 12.95 10.13 5.25
C GLU A 6 12.20 9.79 3.95
N SER A 7 12.30 10.70 2.96
CA SER A 7 11.68 10.46 1.65
C SER A 7 12.32 9.23 1.00
N LEU A 8 11.54 8.44 0.28
CA LEU A 8 12.06 7.34 -0.53
C LEU A 8 13.05 7.88 -1.54
N SER A 9 14.27 7.34 -1.55
CA SER A 9 15.24 7.63 -2.60
C SER A 9 14.94 6.77 -3.84
N ASP A 10 15.30 7.28 -5.01
CA ASP A 10 15.16 6.55 -6.28
C ASP A 10 15.92 5.21 -6.23
N GLU A 11 17.10 5.19 -5.62
CA GLU A 11 17.91 3.97 -5.47
C GLU A 11 17.22 2.95 -4.57
N SER A 12 16.71 3.36 -3.40
CA SER A 12 16.00 2.47 -2.48
C SER A 12 14.77 1.86 -3.14
N VAL A 13 13.98 2.68 -3.85
CA VAL A 13 12.78 2.23 -4.58
C VAL A 13 13.12 1.23 -5.68
N LEU A 14 14.19 1.48 -6.45
CA LEU A 14 14.68 0.57 -7.49
C LEU A 14 15.10 -0.78 -6.90
N VAL A 15 15.86 -0.77 -5.80
CA VAL A 15 16.34 -2.01 -5.15
C VAL A 15 15.19 -2.79 -4.54
N VAL A 16 14.25 -2.13 -3.87
CA VAL A 16 13.03 -2.77 -3.33
C VAL A 16 12.21 -3.40 -4.46
N GLY A 17 12.07 -2.71 -5.59
CA GLY A 17 11.39 -3.25 -6.78
C GLY A 17 12.00 -4.56 -7.28
N LYS A 18 13.36 -4.65 -7.34
CA LYS A 18 14.07 -5.89 -7.69
C LYS A 18 13.86 -6.99 -6.67
N VAL A 19 13.99 -6.68 -5.38
CA VAL A 19 13.83 -7.66 -4.30
C VAL A 19 12.42 -8.25 -4.31
N LEU A 20 11.39 -7.41 -4.41
CA LEU A 20 10.00 -7.87 -4.49
C LEU A 20 9.71 -8.62 -5.79
N GLY A 21 10.26 -8.17 -6.92
CA GLY A 21 10.14 -8.89 -8.18
C GLY A 21 10.65 -10.31 -8.07
N HIS A 22 11.82 -10.52 -7.47
CA HIS A 22 12.36 -11.85 -7.23
C HIS A 22 11.56 -12.66 -6.21
N LEU A 23 11.04 -12.03 -5.16
CA LEU A 23 10.18 -12.70 -4.17
C LEU A 23 8.90 -13.22 -4.85
N HIS A 24 8.21 -12.35 -5.57
CA HIS A 24 6.92 -12.66 -6.17
C HIS A 24 7.02 -13.63 -7.37
N GLN A 25 8.11 -13.56 -8.14
CA GLN A 25 8.37 -14.51 -9.23
C GLN A 25 8.55 -15.95 -8.73
N ARG A 26 9.18 -16.10 -7.57
CA ARG A 26 9.43 -17.41 -6.99
C ARG A 26 8.16 -17.93 -6.34
N ASN A 27 7.62 -19.01 -6.87
CA ASN A 27 6.64 -19.84 -6.17
C ASN A 27 7.38 -21.07 -5.59
N PRO A 28 8.13 -20.91 -4.47
CA PRO A 28 8.99 -21.97 -3.93
C PRO A 28 8.20 -23.10 -3.29
N PHE A 29 6.88 -22.93 -3.16
CA PHE A 29 6.08 -23.83 -2.36
C PHE A 29 5.20 -24.72 -3.23
N THR A 30 5.46 -26.00 -3.13
CA THR A 30 4.57 -27.06 -3.60
C THR A 30 3.24 -27.01 -2.80
N LYS A 31 2.21 -27.72 -3.29
CA LYS A 31 0.86 -27.84 -2.67
C LYS A 31 0.82 -28.16 -1.15
N GLN A 32 1.96 -28.35 -0.50
CA GLN A 32 2.09 -28.77 0.90
C GLN A 32 2.44 -27.62 1.87
N SER A 33 2.57 -26.37 1.41
CA SER A 33 2.91 -25.29 2.33
C SER A 33 1.73 -24.99 3.28
N ARG A 34 2.06 -24.90 4.58
CA ARG A 34 1.09 -24.61 5.66
C ARG A 34 0.91 -23.12 5.91
N LEU A 35 1.35 -22.25 4.99
CA LEU A 35 1.20 -20.82 5.15
C LEU A 35 -0.28 -20.41 5.13
N PRO A 36 -0.67 -19.42 5.93
CA PRO A 36 -2.00 -18.84 5.86
C PRO A 36 -2.33 -18.35 4.45
N ASN A 37 -3.60 -18.37 4.09
CA ASN A 37 -4.09 -17.87 2.82
C ASN A 37 -5.29 -16.92 2.99
N ASP A 38 -5.51 -16.46 4.21
CA ASP A 38 -6.55 -15.50 4.55
C ASP A 38 -6.25 -14.11 3.98
N LEU A 39 -7.31 -13.31 3.85
CA LEU A 39 -7.20 -11.91 3.47
C LEU A 39 -6.54 -11.08 4.58
N PRO A 40 -5.83 -9.99 4.24
CA PRO A 40 -5.50 -8.96 5.23
C PRO A 40 -6.75 -8.50 5.98
N TRP A 41 -6.64 -8.37 7.30
CA TRP A 41 -7.78 -8.12 8.17
C TRP A 41 -8.62 -6.89 7.77
N ILE A 42 -7.97 -5.84 7.28
CA ILE A 42 -8.63 -4.59 6.89
C ILE A 42 -9.62 -4.80 5.73
N ILE A 43 -9.34 -5.75 4.84
CA ILE A 43 -10.19 -6.05 3.69
C ILE A 43 -11.52 -6.67 4.14
N SER A 44 -11.52 -7.43 5.23
CA SER A 44 -12.69 -8.08 5.78
C SER A 44 -13.27 -7.39 7.03
N ALA A 45 -12.68 -6.25 7.45
CA ALA A 45 -13.00 -5.58 8.71
C ALA A 45 -14.48 -5.21 8.89
N PHE A 46 -15.19 -4.94 7.80
CA PHE A 46 -16.62 -4.60 7.85
C PHE A 46 -17.53 -5.82 8.01
N GLU A 47 -17.10 -6.99 7.57
CA GLU A 47 -17.85 -8.23 7.63
C GLU A 47 -17.48 -9.03 8.89
N ASN A 48 -16.19 -9.07 9.18
CA ASN A 48 -15.61 -9.84 10.28
C ASN A 48 -14.78 -8.92 11.17
N THR A 49 -15.41 -8.30 12.15
CA THR A 49 -14.67 -7.47 13.12
C THR A 49 -13.66 -8.33 13.88
N PRO A 50 -12.35 -8.01 13.84
CA PRO A 50 -11.33 -8.79 14.53
C PRO A 50 -11.59 -8.89 16.05
N ALA A 51 -11.37 -10.05 16.64
CA ALA A 51 -11.55 -10.26 18.09
C ALA A 51 -10.57 -9.42 18.94
N TRP A 52 -9.39 -9.10 18.40
CA TRP A 52 -8.33 -8.31 19.03
C TRP A 52 -8.53 -6.80 18.95
N ARG A 53 -9.63 -6.34 18.35
CA ARG A 53 -9.91 -4.92 18.10
C ARG A 53 -9.61 -4.02 19.31
N PRO A 54 -8.88 -2.91 19.12
CA PRO A 54 -8.71 -1.90 20.15
C PRO A 54 -10.02 -1.14 20.42
N PRO A 55 -10.16 -0.47 21.56
CA PRO A 55 -11.34 0.34 21.88
C PRO A 55 -11.67 1.42 20.83
N THR A 56 -10.64 1.97 20.20
CA THR A 56 -10.71 3.00 19.15
C THR A 56 -11.21 2.48 17.80
N PHE A 57 -11.21 1.17 17.59
CA PHE A 57 -11.68 0.53 16.35
C PHE A 57 -13.11 0.94 15.98
N GLY A 58 -14.00 1.05 16.98
CA GLY A 58 -15.38 1.49 16.77
C GLY A 58 -15.49 2.89 16.19
N LYS A 59 -14.62 3.82 16.61
CA LYS A 59 -14.57 5.19 16.12
C LYS A 59 -14.13 5.21 14.64
N ALA A 60 -13.02 4.56 14.30
CA ALA A 60 -12.57 4.42 12.93
C ALA A 60 -13.65 3.78 12.04
N LEU A 61 -14.25 2.70 12.51
CA LEU A 61 -15.31 2.02 11.77
C LEU A 61 -16.54 2.90 11.56
N SER A 62 -16.89 3.80 12.52
CA SER A 62 -18.03 4.72 12.36
C SER A 62 -17.82 5.73 11.24
N TRP A 63 -16.61 6.23 11.04
CA TRP A 63 -16.30 7.11 9.92
C TRP A 63 -16.45 6.42 8.56
N LEU A 64 -16.14 5.14 8.51
CA LEU A 64 -16.12 4.35 7.27
C LEU A 64 -17.48 3.73 6.91
N LYS A 65 -18.36 3.50 7.90
CA LYS A 65 -19.66 2.84 7.68
C LYS A 65 -20.60 3.61 6.74
N GLY A 66 -20.45 4.94 6.67
CA GLY A 66 -21.22 5.80 5.76
C GLY A 66 -20.64 5.93 4.36
N ASP A 67 -19.39 5.52 4.14
CA ASP A 67 -18.71 5.71 2.87
C ASP A 67 -18.91 4.53 1.91
N HIS A 68 -19.80 4.73 0.95
CA HIS A 68 -20.08 3.74 -0.08
C HIS A 68 -18.90 3.48 -1.04
N CYS A 69 -18.00 4.44 -1.23
CA CYS A 69 -16.82 4.26 -2.09
C CYS A 69 -15.83 3.31 -1.45
N VAL A 70 -15.56 3.52 -0.15
CA VAL A 70 -14.67 2.65 0.64
C VAL A 70 -15.22 1.22 0.68
N GLN A 71 -16.50 1.05 1.05
CA GLN A 71 -17.10 -0.28 1.13
C GLN A 71 -17.06 -1.01 -0.22
N ARG A 72 -17.37 -0.32 -1.31
CA ARG A 72 -17.31 -0.88 -2.67
C ARG A 72 -15.89 -1.25 -3.06
N GLY A 73 -14.91 -0.40 -2.71
CA GLY A 73 -13.49 -0.68 -2.94
C GLY A 73 -13.03 -1.95 -2.24
N LEU A 74 -13.35 -2.13 -0.96
CA LEU A 74 -12.97 -3.32 -0.20
C LEU A 74 -13.64 -4.60 -0.73
N ARG A 75 -14.94 -4.56 -1.04
CA ARG A 75 -15.62 -5.70 -1.68
C ARG A 75 -14.99 -6.07 -3.01
N ARG A 76 -14.53 -5.08 -3.76
CA ARG A 76 -13.84 -5.30 -5.03
C ARG A 76 -12.49 -5.98 -4.83
N ILE A 77 -11.72 -5.57 -3.82
CA ILE A 77 -10.46 -6.26 -3.47
C ILE A 77 -10.75 -7.72 -3.13
N GLN A 78 -11.74 -8.00 -2.29
CA GLN A 78 -12.13 -9.38 -1.94
C GLN A 78 -12.44 -10.22 -3.17
N ALA A 79 -13.25 -9.67 -4.10
CA ALA A 79 -13.66 -10.37 -5.30
C ALA A 79 -12.51 -10.61 -6.29
N GLU A 80 -11.54 -9.69 -6.35
CA GLU A 80 -10.41 -9.74 -7.28
C GLU A 80 -9.11 -10.30 -6.66
N TRP A 81 -9.09 -10.61 -5.37
CA TRP A 81 -7.91 -11.09 -4.65
C TRP A 81 -7.38 -12.38 -5.26
N GLN A 82 -6.09 -12.39 -5.57
CA GLN A 82 -5.38 -13.54 -6.09
C GLN A 82 -4.32 -14.04 -5.11
N ARG A 83 -3.86 -15.28 -5.30
CA ARG A 83 -2.84 -15.91 -4.45
C ARG A 83 -1.77 -16.61 -5.31
N PRO A 84 -1.13 -15.89 -6.24
CA PRO A 84 -0.19 -16.50 -7.16
C PRO A 84 1.19 -16.75 -6.53
N CYS A 85 1.55 -16.04 -5.47
CA CYS A 85 2.89 -16.07 -4.91
C CYS A 85 2.92 -15.89 -3.39
N LEU A 86 4.10 -16.07 -2.81
CA LEU A 86 4.42 -15.66 -1.45
C LEU A 86 4.44 -14.13 -1.41
N ILE A 87 3.75 -13.54 -0.44
CA ILE A 87 3.84 -12.13 -0.09
C ILE A 87 4.37 -11.97 1.33
N HIS A 88 4.98 -10.84 1.61
CA HIS A 88 5.40 -10.46 2.95
C HIS A 88 4.20 -10.27 3.89
N GLY A 89 3.12 -9.69 3.35
CA GLY A 89 1.84 -9.52 4.06
C GLY A 89 1.73 -8.25 4.91
N ASP A 90 2.84 -7.68 5.37
CA ASP A 90 2.90 -6.38 6.06
C ASP A 90 4.13 -5.57 5.65
N LEU A 91 4.40 -5.49 4.36
CA LEU A 91 5.54 -4.73 3.88
C LEU A 91 5.36 -3.23 4.17
N LYS A 92 6.42 -2.63 4.73
CA LYS A 92 6.61 -1.20 4.98
C LYS A 92 8.07 -0.87 4.66
N MET A 93 8.38 0.38 4.35
CA MET A 93 9.79 0.75 4.12
C MET A 93 10.68 0.53 5.36
N GLU A 94 10.12 0.63 6.55
CA GLU A 94 10.80 0.32 7.83
C GLU A 94 11.24 -1.16 7.92
N HIS A 95 10.59 -2.06 7.18
CA HIS A 95 10.94 -3.48 7.08
C HIS A 95 11.96 -3.78 5.97
N CYS A 96 12.42 -2.74 5.26
CA CYS A 96 13.43 -2.81 4.20
C CYS A 96 14.75 -2.26 4.73
N LEU A 97 15.59 -3.11 5.34
CA LEU A 97 16.85 -2.67 5.92
C LEU A 97 17.96 -2.68 4.88
N GLU A 98 18.65 -1.55 4.75
CA GLU A 98 19.88 -1.48 3.96
C GLU A 98 21.04 -2.16 4.69
N ARG A 99 21.71 -3.05 3.99
CA ARG A 99 22.89 -3.73 4.50
C ARG A 99 24.12 -2.86 4.28
N SER A 100 24.64 -2.27 5.37
CA SER A 100 25.89 -1.51 5.34
C SER A 100 27.10 -2.40 5.04
N GLY A 101 28.06 -1.88 4.24
CA GLY A 101 29.36 -2.52 4.02
C GLY A 101 29.44 -3.51 2.85
N SER A 102 28.45 -3.59 1.97
CA SER A 102 28.56 -4.30 0.69
C SER A 102 28.87 -3.32 -0.44
N GLU A 103 29.69 -3.76 -1.43
CA GLU A 103 29.96 -2.96 -2.65
C GLU A 103 28.69 -2.75 -3.51
N ARG A 104 27.57 -3.37 -3.15
CA ARG A 104 26.27 -3.24 -3.80
C ARG A 104 25.20 -3.01 -2.75
N SER A 105 24.33 -2.03 -3.00
CA SER A 105 23.13 -1.81 -2.18
C SER A 105 22.33 -3.11 -2.09
N ALA A 106 22.25 -3.68 -0.89
CA ALA A 106 21.48 -4.88 -0.61
C ALA A 106 20.42 -4.54 0.43
N ILE A 107 19.17 -4.91 0.13
CA ILE A 107 18.04 -4.77 1.05
C ILE A 107 17.71 -6.12 1.64
N VAL A 108 17.50 -6.14 2.96
CA VAL A 108 17.02 -7.30 3.70
C VAL A 108 15.61 -6.99 4.17
N LEU A 109 14.66 -7.84 3.81
CA LEU A 109 13.29 -7.76 4.31
C LEU A 109 13.22 -8.47 5.66
N ILE A 110 12.67 -7.79 6.66
CA ILE A 110 12.47 -8.29 8.03
C ILE A 110 10.98 -8.32 8.36
N ASP A 111 10.62 -8.92 9.51
CA ASP A 111 9.24 -8.97 10.04
C ASP A 111 8.26 -9.78 9.17
N TRP A 112 8.60 -11.04 8.97
CA TRP A 112 7.86 -11.98 8.12
C TRP A 112 6.67 -12.66 8.81
N GLU A 113 6.25 -12.20 9.97
CA GLU A 113 5.22 -12.86 10.77
C GLU A 113 3.85 -12.96 10.08
N LEU A 114 3.55 -12.02 9.16
CA LEU A 114 2.32 -12.02 8.36
C LEU A 114 2.48 -12.59 6.95
N ALA A 115 3.63 -13.24 6.68
CA ALA A 115 3.89 -13.84 5.38
C ALA A 115 2.84 -14.91 5.03
N LYS A 116 2.35 -14.85 3.79
CA LYS A 116 1.27 -15.72 3.32
C LYS A 116 1.28 -15.86 1.80
N TYR A 117 0.44 -16.75 1.28
CA TYR A 117 0.08 -16.70 -0.14
C TYR A 117 -0.94 -15.60 -0.38
N GLY A 118 -0.65 -14.71 -1.31
CA GLY A 118 -1.50 -13.56 -1.54
C GLY A 118 -1.28 -12.85 -2.86
N ASP A 119 -1.95 -11.72 -2.97
CA ASP A 119 -1.83 -10.83 -4.12
C ASP A 119 -0.58 -9.94 -3.98
N PRO A 120 0.35 -10.00 -4.93
CA PRO A 120 1.58 -9.20 -4.89
C PRO A 120 1.31 -7.68 -4.88
N SER A 121 0.15 -7.24 -5.34
CA SER A 121 -0.27 -5.83 -5.26
C SER A 121 -0.34 -5.31 -3.83
N TRP A 122 -0.54 -6.21 -2.84
CA TRP A 122 -0.56 -5.86 -1.42
C TRP A 122 0.80 -5.38 -0.91
N ASP A 123 1.85 -6.13 -1.22
CA ASP A 123 3.22 -5.74 -0.83
C ASP A 123 3.67 -4.49 -1.58
N VAL A 124 3.39 -4.39 -2.88
CA VAL A 124 3.72 -3.19 -3.65
C VAL A 124 2.98 -1.95 -3.10
N ALA A 125 1.72 -2.09 -2.70
CA ALA A 125 0.99 -1.03 -2.00
C ALA A 125 1.67 -0.65 -0.68
N GLY A 126 2.26 -1.63 0.01
CA GLY A 126 3.04 -1.43 1.24
C GLY A 126 4.27 -0.55 1.06
N VAL A 127 4.86 -0.50 -0.13
CA VAL A 127 5.99 0.39 -0.44
C VAL A 127 5.55 1.86 -0.50
N PHE A 128 4.37 2.14 -1.04
CA PHE A 128 3.99 3.51 -1.43
C PHE A 128 3.02 4.21 -0.49
N TYR A 129 2.25 3.50 0.37
CA TYR A 129 1.17 4.14 1.12
C TYR A 129 1.65 5.23 2.10
N GLN A 130 2.80 5.03 2.74
CA GLN A 130 3.38 6.03 3.66
C GLN A 130 3.89 7.25 2.89
N GLU A 131 4.52 7.04 1.74
CA GLU A 131 5.01 8.11 0.88
C GLU A 131 3.87 8.98 0.35
N ILE A 132 2.75 8.37 -0.01
CA ILE A 132 1.53 9.11 -0.42
C ILE A 132 1.06 10.04 0.71
N VAL A 133 1.03 9.56 1.95
CA VAL A 133 0.66 10.39 3.10
C VAL A 133 1.66 11.52 3.32
N ARG A 134 2.96 11.22 3.22
CA ARG A 134 4.02 12.23 3.35
C ARG A 134 3.87 13.34 2.29
N LEU A 135 3.71 12.97 1.02
CA LEU A 135 3.51 13.92 -0.08
C LEU A 135 2.23 14.74 0.10
N TRP A 136 1.17 14.13 0.58
CA TRP A 136 -0.08 14.82 0.91
C TRP A 136 0.13 15.87 2.00
N ILE A 137 0.77 15.52 3.11
CA ILE A 137 1.04 16.43 4.21
C ILE A 137 1.91 17.60 3.74
N GLN A 138 2.98 17.33 2.98
CA GLN A 138 3.86 18.38 2.45
C GLN A 138 3.12 19.33 1.52
N SER A 139 2.33 18.82 0.59
CA SER A 139 1.56 19.64 -0.36
C SER A 139 0.51 20.53 0.32
N ASN A 140 0.05 20.15 1.52
CA ASN A 140 -0.99 20.88 2.24
C ASN A 140 -0.48 21.73 3.40
N SER A 141 0.75 21.51 3.90
CA SER A 141 1.35 22.33 4.95
C SER A 141 1.80 23.71 4.46
N THR A 142 2.03 23.89 3.17
CA THR A 142 2.41 25.18 2.56
C THR A 142 1.20 26.06 2.18
N ALA A 143 -0.03 25.55 2.29
CA ALA A 143 -1.25 26.21 1.83
C ALA A 143 -2.02 26.82 3.01
N LEU A 144 -1.43 27.84 3.67
CA LEU A 144 -2.07 28.53 4.80
C LEU A 144 -3.28 29.41 4.43
N ASP A 145 -3.58 29.65 3.14
CA ASP A 145 -4.48 30.74 2.74
C ASP A 145 -5.64 30.42 1.77
N SER A 146 -5.95 29.17 1.44
CA SER A 146 -7.15 28.91 0.63
C SER A 146 -7.79 27.54 0.85
N ALA A 147 -9.09 27.54 1.09
CA ALA A 147 -9.91 26.33 1.30
C ALA A 147 -9.97 25.38 0.07
N GLU A 148 -9.53 25.82 -1.11
CA GLU A 148 -9.45 25.01 -2.33
C GLU A 148 -8.09 24.36 -2.56
N GLN A 149 -6.99 24.93 -2.04
CA GLN A 149 -5.63 24.40 -2.25
C GLN A 149 -5.33 23.15 -1.41
N GLY A 150 -6.03 22.92 -0.30
CA GLY A 150 -5.82 21.80 0.62
C GLY A 150 -6.22 20.40 0.11
N ARG A 151 -6.31 20.19 -1.21
CA ARG A 151 -6.75 18.91 -1.80
C ARG A 151 -5.81 18.34 -2.87
N ARG A 152 -4.61 18.86 -3.01
CA ARG A 152 -3.67 18.38 -4.04
C ARG A 152 -2.66 17.42 -3.47
N LEU A 153 -2.63 16.21 -4.01
CA LEU A 153 -1.52 15.28 -3.90
C LEU A 153 -0.51 15.61 -5.01
N ASP A 154 0.77 15.67 -4.68
CA ASP A 154 1.82 15.73 -5.70
C ASP A 154 1.91 14.36 -6.41
N LEU A 155 1.04 14.19 -7.39
CA LEU A 155 1.01 12.99 -8.22
C LEU A 155 2.28 12.86 -9.07
N GLY A 156 2.94 13.97 -9.43
CA GLY A 156 4.15 13.93 -10.24
C GLY A 156 5.27 13.17 -9.57
N SER A 157 5.63 13.56 -8.35
CA SER A 157 6.65 12.86 -7.56
C SER A 157 6.30 11.39 -7.31
N LEU A 158 5.05 11.09 -6.98
CA LEU A 158 4.60 9.72 -6.79
C LEU A 158 4.74 8.87 -8.06
N LEU A 159 4.34 9.41 -9.22
CA LEU A 159 4.41 8.68 -10.49
C LEU A 159 5.86 8.38 -10.89
N VAL A 160 6.80 9.30 -10.63
CA VAL A 160 8.23 9.06 -10.87
C VAL A 160 8.73 7.89 -10.02
N LEU A 161 8.42 7.86 -8.72
CA LEU A 161 8.80 6.74 -7.85
C LEU A 161 8.18 5.42 -8.30
N MET A 162 6.90 5.44 -8.71
CA MET A 162 6.23 4.26 -9.24
C MET A 162 6.83 3.78 -10.56
N GLU A 163 7.28 4.69 -11.44
CA GLU A 163 7.99 4.35 -12.68
C GLU A 163 9.32 3.67 -12.40
N ILE A 164 10.13 4.24 -11.50
CA ILE A 164 11.41 3.67 -11.08
C ILE A 164 11.21 2.26 -10.53
N PHE A 165 10.25 2.08 -9.61
CA PHE A 165 9.89 0.77 -9.08
C PHE A 165 9.44 -0.20 -10.18
N GLY A 166 8.52 0.23 -11.02
CA GLY A 166 7.95 -0.56 -12.12
C GLY A 166 9.02 -1.03 -13.10
N SER A 167 10.01 -0.18 -13.41
CA SER A 167 11.11 -0.55 -14.30
C SER A 167 11.92 -1.74 -13.81
N ALA A 168 12.04 -1.91 -12.50
CA ALA A 168 12.76 -3.01 -11.87
C ALA A 168 11.87 -4.24 -11.59
N TYR A 169 10.61 -4.00 -11.22
CA TYR A 169 9.66 -5.03 -10.77
C TYR A 169 9.01 -5.79 -11.93
N VAL A 170 8.48 -5.05 -12.93
CA VAL A 170 7.67 -5.65 -14.02
C VAL A 170 8.42 -6.69 -14.84
N PRO A 171 9.69 -6.49 -15.24
CA PRO A 171 10.42 -7.49 -16.01
C PRO A 171 10.55 -8.85 -15.29
N LEU A 172 10.57 -8.82 -13.94
CA LEU A 172 10.73 -10.00 -13.11
C LEU A 172 9.41 -10.75 -12.86
N THR A 173 8.27 -10.07 -13.03
CA THR A 173 6.95 -10.59 -12.65
C THR A 173 6.05 -10.93 -13.83
N ARG A 174 6.53 -10.79 -15.07
CA ARG A 174 5.75 -11.10 -16.29
C ARG A 174 5.12 -12.48 -16.31
N GLU A 175 5.78 -13.47 -15.71
CA GLU A 175 5.31 -14.85 -15.68
C GLU A 175 4.17 -15.10 -14.67
N ILE A 176 3.88 -14.14 -13.76
CA ILE A 176 2.78 -14.28 -12.79
C ILE A 176 1.40 -14.22 -13.47
N GLY A 177 1.37 -13.94 -14.79
CA GLY A 177 0.16 -14.07 -15.62
C GLY A 177 -0.87 -12.95 -15.44
N THR A 178 -0.54 -11.91 -14.71
CA THR A 178 -1.42 -10.76 -14.51
C THR A 178 -1.02 -9.65 -15.46
N GLY A 179 -1.88 -9.30 -16.41
CA GLY A 179 -1.63 -8.15 -17.29
C GLY A 179 -1.45 -6.86 -16.49
N THR A 180 -0.55 -5.97 -16.96
CA THR A 180 -0.18 -4.72 -16.28
C THR A 180 -1.40 -3.89 -15.83
N ASP A 181 -2.43 -3.79 -16.67
CA ASP A 181 -3.67 -3.06 -16.35
C ASP A 181 -4.40 -3.60 -15.13
N THR A 182 -4.52 -4.91 -15.08
CA THR A 182 -5.18 -5.59 -13.96
C THR A 182 -4.36 -5.46 -12.69
N PHE A 183 -3.04 -5.55 -12.79
CA PHE A 183 -2.14 -5.36 -11.67
C PHE A 183 -2.22 -3.93 -11.13
N VAL A 184 -2.09 -2.91 -11.98
CA VAL A 184 -2.16 -1.49 -11.57
C VAL A 184 -3.50 -1.18 -10.89
N ARG A 185 -4.60 -1.70 -11.43
CA ARG A 185 -5.92 -1.52 -10.80
C ARG A 185 -5.96 -2.14 -9.40
N ARG A 186 -5.46 -3.37 -9.23
CA ARG A 186 -5.40 -4.01 -7.91
C ARG A 186 -4.45 -3.31 -6.96
N LEU A 187 -3.31 -2.82 -7.47
CA LEU A 187 -2.37 -2.02 -6.68
C LEU A 187 -3.06 -0.80 -6.07
N LEU A 188 -3.82 -0.04 -6.85
CA LEU A 188 -4.54 1.14 -6.36
C LEU A 188 -5.63 0.79 -5.33
N LEU A 189 -6.34 -0.33 -5.54
CA LEU A 189 -7.28 -0.84 -4.55
C LEU A 189 -6.57 -1.23 -3.23
N CYS A 190 -5.44 -1.92 -3.33
CA CYS A 190 -4.63 -2.28 -2.16
C CYS A 190 -4.03 -1.05 -1.47
N LEU A 191 -3.63 -0.01 -2.22
CA LEU A 191 -3.21 1.27 -1.66
C LEU A 191 -4.32 1.91 -0.80
N GLY A 192 -5.55 1.95 -1.31
CA GLY A 192 -6.70 2.42 -0.54
C GLY A 192 -6.88 1.63 0.77
N ALA A 193 -6.77 0.30 0.72
CA ALA A 193 -6.88 -0.53 1.90
C ALA A 193 -5.71 -0.35 2.89
N ARG A 194 -4.47 -0.17 2.42
CA ARG A 194 -3.30 0.14 3.27
C ARG A 194 -3.43 1.51 3.93
N LEU A 195 -3.92 2.51 3.23
CA LEU A 195 -4.22 3.83 3.80
C LEU A 195 -5.32 3.77 4.87
N MET A 196 -6.33 2.92 4.67
CA MET A 196 -7.32 2.64 5.70
C MET A 196 -6.71 1.95 6.92
N GLN A 197 -5.85 0.95 6.72
CA GLN A 197 -5.12 0.30 7.81
C GLN A 197 -4.34 1.33 8.62
N LEU A 198 -3.61 2.22 7.97
CA LEU A 198 -2.89 3.32 8.62
C LEU A 198 -3.83 4.25 9.40
N CYS A 199 -5.04 4.50 8.90
CA CYS A 199 -6.06 5.25 9.63
C CYS A 199 -6.38 4.61 10.98
N PHE A 200 -6.61 3.28 11.00
CA PHE A 200 -6.87 2.56 12.25
C PHE A 200 -5.67 2.60 13.21
N GLU A 201 -4.46 2.35 12.70
CA GLU A 201 -3.21 2.39 13.48
C GLU A 201 -2.95 3.78 14.09
N SER A 202 -3.25 4.85 13.35
CA SER A 202 -3.08 6.23 13.83
C SER A 202 -4.04 6.57 14.98
N ILE A 203 -5.27 6.09 14.94
CA ILE A 203 -6.29 6.32 15.97
C ILE A 203 -5.95 5.55 17.26
N GLU A 204 -5.32 4.39 17.15
CA GLU A 204 -4.86 3.62 18.31
C GLU A 204 -3.81 4.38 19.13
N ASN A 205 -2.94 5.11 18.44
CA ASN A 205 -1.84 5.84 19.06
C ASN A 205 -2.23 7.21 19.63
N ASP A 206 -3.38 7.77 19.21
CA ASP A 206 -3.81 9.10 19.62
C ASP A 206 -5.33 9.12 19.90
N ASN A 207 -5.69 9.18 21.18
CA ASN A 207 -7.08 9.15 21.63
C ASN A 207 -7.88 10.43 21.33
N ASP A 208 -7.24 11.49 20.83
CA ASP A 208 -7.82 12.86 20.79
C ASP A 208 -8.24 13.34 19.38
N HIS A 209 -8.27 12.46 18.39
CA HIS A 209 -8.71 12.84 17.04
C HIS A 209 -10.20 13.23 17.00
N ALA A 210 -10.46 14.53 16.91
CA ALA A 210 -11.81 15.06 16.65
C ALA A 210 -12.21 14.85 15.17
N ALA A 211 -11.25 14.71 14.24
CA ALA A 211 -11.44 14.57 12.80
C ALA A 211 -10.75 13.31 12.26
N PRO A 212 -11.22 12.76 11.12
CA PRO A 212 -10.55 11.67 10.43
C PRO A 212 -9.12 12.03 10.01
N PRO A 213 -8.15 11.11 10.13
CA PRO A 213 -6.78 11.37 9.68
C PRO A 213 -6.69 11.49 8.15
N PRO A 214 -5.64 12.16 7.62
CA PRO A 214 -5.43 12.34 6.18
C PRO A 214 -5.46 11.03 5.37
N SER A 215 -4.99 9.94 5.97
CA SER A 215 -4.98 8.61 5.36
C SER A 215 -6.37 8.11 4.96
N LEU A 216 -7.42 8.46 5.70
CA LEU A 216 -8.79 8.13 5.32
C LEU A 216 -9.21 8.87 4.04
N ARG A 217 -8.95 10.17 3.95
CA ARG A 217 -9.27 10.95 2.76
C ARG A 217 -8.54 10.45 1.52
N LEU A 218 -7.28 10.04 1.68
CA LEU A 218 -6.48 9.46 0.61
C LEU A 218 -7.02 8.10 0.18
N ALA A 219 -7.49 7.27 1.13
CA ALA A 219 -8.14 6.01 0.81
C ALA A 219 -9.42 6.21 -0.02
N GLU A 220 -10.27 7.16 0.40
CA GLU A 220 -11.47 7.55 -0.36
C GLU A 220 -11.13 7.94 -1.81
N LEU A 221 -10.10 8.77 -2.00
CA LEU A 221 -9.63 9.19 -3.32
C LEU A 221 -9.14 8.02 -4.16
N CYS A 222 -8.37 7.09 -3.58
CA CYS A 222 -7.92 5.89 -4.28
C CYS A 222 -9.09 5.05 -4.80
N PHE A 223 -10.17 4.92 -4.02
CA PHE A 223 -11.34 4.14 -4.43
C PHE A 223 -12.27 4.89 -5.38
N ALA A 224 -12.44 6.21 -5.21
CA ALA A 224 -13.32 7.04 -6.02
C ALA A 224 -12.73 7.30 -7.42
N GLU A 225 -11.45 7.64 -7.47
CA GLU A 225 -10.76 8.07 -8.68
C GLU A 225 -9.96 6.95 -9.37
N LEU A 226 -10.25 5.70 -9.02
CA LEU A 226 -9.55 4.51 -9.49
C LEU A 226 -9.30 4.49 -11.01
N PRO A 227 -10.29 4.79 -11.90
CA PRO A 227 -10.06 4.73 -13.34
C PRO A 227 -9.09 5.81 -13.85
N MET A 228 -9.10 6.99 -13.24
CA MET A 228 -8.21 8.09 -13.60
C MET A 228 -6.78 7.77 -13.13
N LEU A 229 -6.61 7.41 -11.87
CA LEU A 229 -5.32 7.05 -11.28
C LEU A 229 -4.67 5.87 -12.01
N ALA A 230 -5.46 4.85 -12.36
CA ALA A 230 -4.96 3.69 -13.09
C ALA A 230 -4.39 4.06 -14.47
N ARG A 231 -4.99 5.01 -15.19
CA ARG A 231 -4.45 5.49 -16.47
C ARG A 231 -3.11 6.21 -16.32
N HIS A 232 -2.96 7.03 -15.27
CA HIS A 232 -1.71 7.75 -15.02
C HIS A 232 -0.58 6.79 -14.62
N VAL A 233 -0.83 5.90 -13.65
CA VAL A 233 0.17 4.91 -13.21
C VAL A 233 0.56 3.97 -14.34
N ARG A 234 -0.40 3.52 -15.16
CA ARG A 234 -0.12 2.68 -16.32
C ARG A 234 0.82 3.35 -17.33
N GLY A 235 0.61 4.64 -17.59
CA GLY A 235 1.45 5.40 -18.53
C GLY A 235 2.92 5.48 -18.10
N SER A 236 3.20 5.33 -16.81
CA SER A 236 4.54 5.34 -16.23
C SER A 236 5.16 3.94 -16.05
N TRP A 237 4.41 2.85 -16.30
CA TRP A 237 4.93 1.48 -16.13
C TRP A 237 5.35 0.86 -17.46
N PRO A 238 6.45 0.07 -17.47
CA PRO A 238 6.93 -0.58 -18.68
C PRO A 238 5.90 -1.62 -19.19
N HIS A 239 5.77 -1.67 -20.52
CA HIS A 239 4.87 -2.59 -21.23
C HIS A 239 5.44 -4.01 -21.34
#